data_f40e9fce9652b5c3235a2cb952d11f41
#
_entry.id   f40e9fce9652b5c3235a2cb952d11f41
#
_cell.length_a   1.000
_cell.length_b   1.000
_cell.length_c   1.000
_cell.angle_alpha   90.00
_cell.angle_beta   90.00
_cell.angle_gamma   90.00
#
_symmetry.space_group_name_H-M   'P 1'
#
loop_
_entity.id
_entity.type
_entity.pdbx_description
1 polymer ?
#
loop_
_entity_poly.entity_id
_entity_poly.type
_entity_poly.pdbx_seq_one_letter_code
_entity_poly.pdbx_strand_id
1 'polypeptide(L)'
;MSVLRKMYDLAETPWDVAATHLLIGAIFFAMRSCEYLKTSSQESNKRTKILRVNSILFKKNGRILPHDDPDLHDADIVRIKFEFQKNDRRDVCIHMFRTNDPVLNPVAAWAATIRRVLTIPSATTESEVCLFSSNGDTVTKITSDQVRAKLRAIVELIGMEELGFHKDDIGLHSIRSGGAMAMFLSGTAVIIIMRIGRWSSEAFLEYIREQIESFTAGVSQRMLEYEAFFNLSNTEGTATNNVGAIEAEAPNENGPESVPFRVHFSSLALGRRSEGSRR
;
A
#
# COMPACT_ATOMS: atom_id res chain seq x y z
N MET A 1 -4.83 -12.64 -0.12
CA MET A 1 -3.43 -13.12 -0.32
C MET A 1 -3.37 -14.47 -1.04
N SER A 2 -4.28 -15.44 -0.78
CA SER A 2 -4.34 -16.76 -1.44
C SER A 2 -4.33 -16.68 -2.97
N VAL A 3 -5.14 -15.82 -3.56
CA VAL A 3 -5.18 -15.60 -5.02
C VAL A 3 -3.82 -15.22 -5.60
N LEU A 4 -3.05 -14.33 -4.94
CA LEU A 4 -1.72 -13.94 -5.42
C LEU A 4 -0.70 -15.08 -5.29
N ARG A 5 -0.78 -15.89 -4.24
CA ARG A 5 0.04 -17.10 -4.12
C ARG A 5 -0.28 -18.09 -5.25
N LYS A 6 -1.57 -18.33 -5.49
CA LYS A 6 -1.98 -19.22 -6.56
C LYS A 6 -1.55 -18.71 -7.94
N MET A 7 -1.60 -17.38 -8.16
CA MET A 7 -1.03 -16.79 -9.39
C MET A 7 0.47 -17.05 -9.51
N TYR A 8 1.20 -16.94 -8.41
CA TYR A 8 2.64 -17.20 -8.39
C TYR A 8 2.94 -18.65 -8.69
N ASP A 9 2.24 -19.59 -8.05
CA ASP A 9 2.43 -21.03 -8.21
C ASP A 9 2.10 -21.53 -9.63
N LEU A 10 1.17 -20.84 -10.32
CA LEU A 10 0.71 -21.17 -11.67
C LEU A 10 1.30 -20.25 -12.75
N ALA A 11 2.35 -19.51 -12.44
CA ALA A 11 3.00 -18.61 -13.39
C ALA A 11 3.95 -19.42 -14.31
N GLU A 12 3.46 -19.82 -15.48
CA GLU A 12 4.20 -20.64 -16.44
C GLU A 12 4.93 -19.81 -17.50
N THR A 13 4.34 -18.68 -17.88
CA THR A 13 4.91 -17.81 -18.91
C THR A 13 5.65 -16.61 -18.32
N PRO A 14 6.63 -16.02 -19.06
CA PRO A 14 7.25 -14.78 -18.64
C PRO A 14 6.25 -13.64 -18.37
N TRP A 15 5.13 -13.62 -19.10
CA TRP A 15 4.05 -12.66 -18.88
C TRP A 15 3.33 -12.91 -17.55
N ASP A 16 3.02 -14.18 -17.23
CA ASP A 16 2.39 -14.55 -15.93
C ASP A 16 3.27 -14.11 -14.77
N VAL A 17 4.56 -14.38 -14.84
CA VAL A 17 5.54 -13.97 -13.82
C VAL A 17 5.56 -12.45 -13.67
N ALA A 18 5.61 -11.73 -14.79
CA ALA A 18 5.64 -10.27 -14.80
C ALA A 18 4.37 -9.66 -14.19
N ALA A 19 3.20 -10.15 -14.59
CA ALA A 19 1.90 -9.71 -14.08
C ALA A 19 1.76 -9.99 -12.58
N THR A 20 2.21 -11.16 -12.12
CA THR A 20 2.18 -11.57 -10.72
C THR A 20 3.07 -10.69 -9.85
N HIS A 21 4.31 -10.40 -10.27
CA HIS A 21 5.20 -9.49 -9.54
C HIS A 21 4.61 -8.08 -9.43
N LEU A 22 3.99 -7.55 -10.50
CA LEU A 22 3.32 -6.25 -10.45
C LEU A 22 2.17 -6.24 -9.43
N LEU A 23 1.35 -7.30 -9.37
CA LEU A 23 0.25 -7.39 -8.42
C LEU A 23 0.73 -7.56 -6.98
N ILE A 24 1.76 -8.40 -6.74
CA ILE A 24 2.37 -8.55 -5.41
C ILE A 24 2.96 -7.22 -4.97
N GLY A 25 3.71 -6.55 -5.83
CA GLY A 25 4.23 -5.21 -5.51
C GLY A 25 3.11 -4.22 -5.19
N ALA A 26 2.06 -4.20 -6.00
CA ALA A 26 0.97 -3.23 -5.89
C ALA A 26 0.11 -3.38 -4.63
N ILE A 27 -0.15 -4.60 -4.14
CA ILE A 27 -1.03 -4.84 -2.99
C ILE A 27 -0.46 -4.21 -1.71
N PHE A 28 0.86 -4.33 -1.48
CA PHE A 28 1.51 -3.77 -0.29
C PHE A 28 1.45 -2.23 -0.25
N PHE A 29 1.41 -1.58 -1.40
CA PHE A 29 1.31 -0.12 -1.53
C PHE A 29 -0.13 0.36 -1.74
N ALA A 30 -1.12 -0.53 -1.66
CA ALA A 30 -2.52 -0.25 -1.96
C ALA A 30 -2.67 0.60 -3.23
N MET A 31 -2.03 0.17 -4.34
CA MET A 31 -1.93 0.92 -5.58
C MET A 31 -3.21 0.87 -6.42
N ARG A 32 -3.44 1.95 -7.17
CA ARG A 32 -4.45 1.94 -8.26
C ARG A 32 -3.86 1.25 -9.49
N SER A 33 -4.68 0.52 -10.24
CA SER A 33 -4.22 -0.18 -11.45
C SER A 33 -3.54 0.74 -12.47
N CYS A 34 -4.02 1.97 -12.62
CA CYS A 34 -3.42 2.98 -13.50
C CYS A 34 -2.04 3.50 -13.05
N GLU A 35 -1.57 3.12 -11.86
CA GLU A 35 -0.25 3.48 -11.35
C GLU A 35 0.82 2.46 -11.75
N TYR A 36 0.43 1.25 -12.17
CA TYR A 36 1.39 0.19 -12.54
C TYR A 36 1.02 -0.64 -13.78
N LEU A 37 -0.17 -0.40 -14.38
CA LEU A 37 -0.63 -1.08 -15.60
C LEU A 37 -1.08 -0.05 -16.65
N LYS A 38 -1.00 -0.42 -17.93
CA LYS A 38 -1.63 0.34 -19.01
C LYS A 38 -3.15 0.17 -18.92
N THR A 39 -3.87 1.27 -18.83
CA THR A 39 -5.34 1.30 -18.83
C THR A 39 -5.87 2.04 -20.05
N SER A 40 -7.05 1.68 -20.54
CA SER A 40 -7.72 2.37 -21.64
C SER A 40 -8.06 3.83 -21.33
N SER A 41 -8.28 4.17 -20.05
CA SER A 41 -8.61 5.53 -19.62
C SER A 41 -7.41 6.47 -19.49
N GLN A 42 -6.17 5.98 -19.63
CA GLN A 42 -4.97 6.82 -19.44
C GLN A 42 -4.77 7.86 -20.54
N GLU A 43 -5.31 7.64 -21.71
CA GLU A 43 -5.24 8.61 -22.81
C GLU A 43 -6.09 9.85 -22.55
N SER A 44 -7.16 9.71 -21.77
CA SER A 44 -8.08 10.79 -21.40
C SER A 44 -7.76 11.47 -20.05
N ASN A 45 -6.99 10.80 -19.16
CA ASN A 45 -6.75 11.29 -17.81
C ASN A 45 -5.27 11.65 -17.57
N LYS A 46 -4.94 12.94 -17.72
CA LYS A 46 -3.58 13.48 -17.57
C LYS A 46 -3.06 13.48 -16.12
N ARG A 47 -3.88 13.14 -15.13
CA ARG A 47 -3.56 13.30 -13.69
C ARG A 47 -2.85 12.11 -13.05
N THR A 48 -2.94 10.92 -13.64
CA THR A 48 -2.29 9.73 -13.08
C THR A 48 -1.34 9.14 -14.10
N LYS A 49 -0.08 8.98 -13.74
CA LYS A 49 0.96 8.37 -14.59
C LYS A 49 1.35 7.01 -14.05
N ILE A 50 1.71 6.11 -14.96
CA ILE A 50 2.34 4.84 -14.61
C ILE A 50 3.70 5.13 -13.99
N LEU A 51 4.04 4.39 -12.93
CA LEU A 51 5.37 4.45 -12.31
C LEU A 51 6.46 4.13 -13.33
N ARG A 52 7.57 4.81 -13.18
CA ARG A 52 8.80 4.56 -13.93
C ARG A 52 9.81 3.84 -13.04
N VAL A 53 10.79 3.24 -13.65
CA VAL A 53 11.91 2.58 -12.96
C VAL A 53 12.56 3.52 -11.95
N ASN A 54 12.87 4.76 -12.35
CA ASN A 54 13.48 5.78 -11.46
C ASN A 54 12.61 6.23 -10.28
N SER A 55 11.30 5.92 -10.30
CA SER A 55 10.40 6.21 -9.18
C SER A 55 10.56 5.20 -8.04
N ILE A 56 11.34 4.13 -8.23
CA ILE A 56 11.48 3.03 -7.29
C ILE A 56 12.94 2.93 -6.84
N LEU A 57 13.16 3.03 -5.54
CA LEU A 57 14.48 2.96 -4.92
C LEU A 57 14.54 1.81 -3.91
N PHE A 58 15.71 1.21 -3.78
CA PHE A 58 15.96 0.13 -2.83
C PHE A 58 17.04 0.56 -1.84
N LYS A 59 16.91 0.09 -0.59
CA LYS A 59 17.94 0.29 0.44
C LYS A 59 18.30 -1.04 1.08
N LYS A 60 19.59 -1.23 1.36
CA LYS A 60 20.14 -2.33 2.15
C LYS A 60 21.12 -1.76 3.17
N ASN A 61 20.91 -2.06 4.44
CA ASN A 61 21.73 -1.52 5.55
C ASN A 61 21.85 0.02 5.50
N GLY A 62 20.73 0.72 5.24
CA GLY A 62 20.67 2.17 5.13
C GLY A 62 21.20 2.75 3.81
N ARG A 63 21.95 1.98 3.00
CA ARG A 63 22.53 2.43 1.72
C ARG A 63 21.54 2.23 0.56
N ILE A 64 21.45 3.21 -0.33
CA ILE A 64 20.70 3.08 -1.58
C ILE A 64 21.47 2.15 -2.52
N LEU A 65 20.76 1.16 -3.07
CA LEU A 65 21.29 0.27 -4.09
C LEU A 65 20.96 0.80 -5.49
N PRO A 66 21.89 0.78 -6.43
CA PRO A 66 21.61 1.01 -7.84
C PRO A 66 20.76 -0.13 -8.41
N HIS A 67 20.04 0.12 -9.52
CA HIS A 67 19.11 -0.86 -10.09
C HIS A 67 19.77 -2.09 -10.72
N ASP A 68 21.04 -2.02 -11.01
CA ASP A 68 21.89 -3.12 -11.51
C ASP A 68 22.65 -3.87 -10.40
N ASP A 69 22.47 -3.45 -9.13
CA ASP A 69 23.09 -4.11 -7.99
C ASP A 69 22.65 -5.59 -7.91
N PRO A 70 23.58 -6.56 -7.81
CA PRO A 70 23.24 -7.98 -7.71
C PRO A 70 22.36 -8.29 -6.50
N ASP A 71 22.49 -7.53 -5.42
CA ASP A 71 21.76 -7.69 -4.17
C ASP A 71 20.40 -6.98 -4.15
N LEU A 72 19.96 -6.40 -5.26
CA LEU A 72 18.71 -5.65 -5.33
C LEU A 72 17.50 -6.44 -4.79
N HIS A 73 17.48 -7.75 -5.03
CA HIS A 73 16.45 -8.66 -4.57
C HIS A 73 16.48 -8.88 -3.05
N ASP A 74 17.63 -8.67 -2.43
CA ASP A 74 17.88 -8.85 -1.00
C ASP A 74 17.93 -7.52 -0.24
N ALA A 75 17.44 -6.44 -0.83
CA ALA A 75 17.28 -5.17 -0.15
C ALA A 75 16.32 -5.29 1.06
N ASP A 76 16.49 -4.43 2.05
CA ASP A 76 15.66 -4.39 3.25
C ASP A 76 14.35 -3.65 2.99
N ILE A 77 14.42 -2.61 2.13
CA ILE A 77 13.34 -1.65 1.91
C ILE A 77 13.23 -1.36 0.42
N VAL A 78 12.00 -1.31 -0.07
CA VAL A 78 11.63 -0.68 -1.34
C VAL A 78 10.84 0.59 -1.07
N ARG A 79 11.25 1.70 -1.70
CA ARG A 79 10.59 3.01 -1.63
C ARG A 79 10.06 3.37 -3.00
N ILE A 80 8.80 3.79 -3.05
CA ILE A 80 8.16 4.27 -4.29
C ILE A 80 7.83 5.76 -4.13
N LYS A 81 8.23 6.56 -5.11
CA LYS A 81 7.86 7.96 -5.25
C LYS A 81 6.70 8.07 -6.24
N PHE A 82 5.54 8.50 -5.75
CA PHE A 82 4.36 8.77 -6.55
C PHE A 82 4.35 10.24 -6.97
N GLU A 83 4.79 10.53 -8.18
CA GLU A 83 4.92 11.90 -8.69
C GLU A 83 3.57 12.57 -8.91
N PHE A 84 2.58 11.80 -9.41
CA PHE A 84 1.26 12.31 -9.76
C PHE A 84 0.16 11.44 -9.17
N GLN A 85 -0.84 12.07 -8.57
CA GLN A 85 -1.97 11.38 -7.96
C GLN A 85 -3.28 12.07 -8.36
N LYS A 86 -4.39 11.29 -8.33
CA LYS A 86 -5.73 11.76 -8.66
C LYS A 86 -6.18 12.97 -7.83
N ASN A 87 -5.68 13.11 -6.60
CA ASN A 87 -6.01 14.16 -5.64
C ASN A 87 -5.02 15.33 -5.64
N ASP A 88 -4.30 15.54 -6.75
CA ASP A 88 -3.29 16.60 -6.96
C ASP A 88 -2.11 16.61 -5.96
N ARG A 89 -2.00 15.61 -5.10
CA ARG A 89 -0.79 15.43 -4.28
C ARG A 89 0.36 14.97 -5.16
N ARG A 90 1.52 15.58 -4.96
CA ARG A 90 2.74 15.28 -5.73
C ARG A 90 3.83 14.76 -4.81
N ASP A 91 4.77 14.02 -5.39
CA ASP A 91 6.02 13.59 -4.76
C ASP A 91 5.85 12.83 -3.43
N VAL A 92 4.73 12.10 -3.28
CA VAL A 92 4.50 11.28 -2.08
C VAL A 92 5.37 10.03 -2.13
N CYS A 93 6.23 9.87 -1.12
CA CYS A 93 7.08 8.71 -0.97
C CYS A 93 6.49 7.75 0.05
N ILE A 94 6.34 6.48 -0.34
CA ILE A 94 5.94 5.37 0.52
C ILE A 94 7.02 4.31 0.46
N HIS A 95 7.31 3.69 1.58
CA HIS A 95 8.26 2.58 1.64
C HIS A 95 7.64 1.37 2.31
N MET A 96 8.10 0.18 1.89
CA MET A 96 7.74 -1.10 2.47
C MET A 96 9.00 -1.89 2.75
N PHE A 97 8.99 -2.58 3.88
CA PHE A 97 10.06 -3.47 4.27
C PHE A 97 9.91 -4.83 3.58
N ARG A 98 11.03 -5.51 3.46
CA ARG A 98 11.08 -6.92 3.07
C ARG A 98 10.26 -7.77 4.05
N THR A 99 9.57 -8.77 3.53
CA THR A 99 8.94 -9.82 4.32
C THR A 99 9.81 -11.07 4.32
N ASN A 100 9.59 -11.96 5.29
CA ASN A 100 10.21 -13.28 5.30
C ASN A 100 9.47 -14.30 4.42
N ASP A 101 8.39 -13.88 3.76
CA ASP A 101 7.61 -14.72 2.87
C ASP A 101 8.30 -14.82 1.51
N PRO A 102 8.51 -16.05 0.98
CA PRO A 102 9.22 -16.22 -0.29
C PRO A 102 8.44 -15.72 -1.50
N VAL A 103 7.10 -15.61 -1.39
CA VAL A 103 6.21 -15.21 -2.49
C VAL A 103 5.71 -13.77 -2.27
N LEU A 104 5.11 -13.51 -1.12
CA LEU A 104 4.47 -12.22 -0.83
C LEU A 104 5.49 -11.24 -0.22
N ASN A 105 6.43 -10.79 -1.03
CA ASN A 105 7.53 -9.91 -0.66
C ASN A 105 7.57 -8.69 -1.58
N PRO A 106 7.25 -7.47 -1.09
CA PRO A 106 7.22 -6.28 -1.93
C PRO A 106 8.59 -5.91 -2.50
N VAL A 107 9.66 -6.14 -1.75
CA VAL A 107 11.03 -5.84 -2.19
C VAL A 107 11.41 -6.75 -3.36
N ALA A 108 11.23 -8.06 -3.20
CA ALA A 108 11.55 -9.05 -4.22
C ALA A 108 10.70 -8.83 -5.49
N ALA A 109 9.40 -8.56 -5.34
CA ALA A 109 8.50 -8.32 -6.47
C ALA A 109 8.88 -7.08 -7.29
N TRP A 110 9.21 -5.97 -6.63
CA TRP A 110 9.67 -4.76 -7.32
C TRP A 110 11.07 -4.90 -7.90
N ALA A 111 12.00 -5.58 -7.22
CA ALA A 111 13.33 -5.86 -7.76
C ALA A 111 13.25 -6.71 -9.03
N ALA A 112 12.44 -7.77 -9.03
CA ALA A 112 12.19 -8.60 -10.22
C ALA A 112 11.56 -7.76 -11.36
N THR A 113 10.60 -6.89 -11.03
CA THR A 113 9.98 -5.98 -12.00
C THR A 113 11.00 -5.04 -12.64
N ILE A 114 11.85 -4.38 -11.85
CA ILE A 114 12.88 -3.46 -12.33
C ILE A 114 13.89 -4.19 -13.22
N ARG A 115 14.43 -5.33 -12.75
CA ARG A 115 15.35 -6.14 -13.55
C ARG A 115 14.77 -6.55 -14.89
N ARG A 116 13.53 -7.06 -14.88
CA ARG A 116 12.82 -7.46 -16.10
C ARG A 116 12.68 -6.28 -17.08
N VAL A 117 12.29 -5.10 -16.62
CA VAL A 117 12.18 -3.93 -17.50
C VAL A 117 13.53 -3.55 -18.08
N LEU A 118 14.58 -3.49 -17.27
CA LEU A 118 15.92 -3.09 -17.69
C LEU A 118 16.64 -4.13 -18.57
N THR A 119 16.14 -5.37 -18.67
CA THR A 119 16.64 -6.33 -19.69
C THR A 119 16.10 -6.05 -21.09
N ILE A 120 15.10 -5.21 -21.24
CA ILE A 120 14.58 -4.80 -22.57
C ILE A 120 15.60 -3.81 -23.19
N PRO A 121 16.15 -4.07 -24.39
CA PRO A 121 17.28 -3.27 -24.94
C PRO A 121 16.99 -1.77 -25.07
N SER A 122 15.72 -1.39 -25.32
CA SER A 122 15.29 0.00 -25.46
C SER A 122 14.90 0.66 -24.13
N ALA A 123 14.89 -0.09 -23.02
CA ALA A 123 14.43 0.43 -21.74
C ALA A 123 15.54 1.19 -21.00
N THR A 124 15.11 2.20 -20.26
CA THR A 124 15.94 3.04 -19.40
C THR A 124 15.28 3.22 -18.04
N THR A 125 15.89 3.96 -17.15
CA THR A 125 15.29 4.31 -15.86
C THR A 125 14.02 5.17 -15.99
N GLU A 126 13.80 5.80 -17.15
CA GLU A 126 12.57 6.54 -17.48
C GLU A 126 11.44 5.64 -18.01
N SER A 127 11.72 4.36 -18.22
CA SER A 127 10.75 3.40 -18.72
C SER A 127 9.69 3.05 -17.68
N GLU A 128 8.46 2.82 -18.15
CA GLU A 128 7.35 2.43 -17.30
C GLU A 128 7.47 0.98 -16.81
N VAL A 129 7.08 0.72 -15.57
CA VAL A 129 7.18 -0.60 -14.93
C VAL A 129 6.34 -1.69 -15.60
N CYS A 130 5.31 -1.31 -16.38
CA CYS A 130 4.45 -2.23 -17.13
C CYS A 130 5.01 -2.64 -18.49
N LEU A 131 6.18 -2.12 -18.92
CA LEU A 131 6.81 -2.57 -20.16
C LEU A 131 7.10 -4.07 -20.11
N PHE A 132 6.90 -4.74 -21.23
CA PHE A 132 7.09 -6.18 -21.35
C PHE A 132 7.58 -6.54 -22.76
N SER A 133 8.51 -7.49 -22.83
CA SER A 133 8.90 -8.15 -24.07
C SER A 133 9.08 -9.64 -23.79
N SER A 134 8.54 -10.49 -24.66
CA SER A 134 8.68 -11.94 -24.54
C SER A 134 9.94 -12.47 -25.22
N ASN A 135 10.42 -11.80 -26.26
CA ASN A 135 11.51 -12.25 -27.12
C ASN A 135 12.58 -11.18 -27.39
N GLY A 136 12.47 -10.02 -26.75
CA GLY A 136 13.39 -8.88 -26.94
C GLY A 136 13.05 -7.96 -28.11
N ASP A 137 12.35 -8.44 -29.13
CA ASP A 137 12.09 -7.67 -30.37
C ASP A 137 10.84 -6.82 -30.28
N THR A 138 9.76 -7.39 -29.72
CA THR A 138 8.48 -6.69 -29.59
C THR A 138 8.26 -6.20 -28.18
N VAL A 139 8.25 -4.88 -28.01
CA VAL A 139 7.98 -4.25 -26.73
C VAL A 139 6.51 -3.87 -26.65
N THR A 140 5.83 -4.35 -25.62
CA THR A 140 4.42 -4.10 -25.32
C THR A 140 4.25 -3.56 -23.91
N LYS A 141 3.02 -3.30 -23.49
CA LYS A 141 2.71 -2.94 -22.10
C LYS A 141 1.71 -3.94 -21.54
N ILE A 142 1.94 -4.39 -20.33
CA ILE A 142 0.98 -5.20 -19.57
C ILE A 142 -0.24 -4.32 -19.29
N THR A 143 -1.42 -4.78 -19.76
CA THR A 143 -2.66 -4.02 -19.67
C THR A 143 -3.53 -4.45 -18.50
N SER A 144 -4.36 -3.52 -18.03
CA SER A 144 -5.32 -3.78 -16.96
C SER A 144 -6.33 -4.87 -17.33
N ASP A 145 -6.73 -4.96 -18.61
CA ASP A 145 -7.72 -5.93 -19.05
C ASP A 145 -7.15 -7.36 -19.07
N GLN A 146 -5.90 -7.52 -19.53
CA GLN A 146 -5.21 -8.80 -19.48
C GLN A 146 -5.02 -9.31 -18.05
N VAL A 147 -4.57 -8.43 -17.13
CA VAL A 147 -4.34 -8.80 -15.73
C VAL A 147 -5.66 -9.10 -15.04
N ARG A 148 -6.73 -8.35 -15.32
CA ARG A 148 -8.07 -8.62 -14.78
C ARG A 148 -8.59 -9.99 -15.25
N ALA A 149 -8.43 -10.33 -16.52
CA ALA A 149 -8.83 -11.62 -17.05
C ALA A 149 -8.07 -12.77 -16.38
N LYS A 150 -6.75 -12.65 -16.23
CA LYS A 150 -5.93 -13.65 -15.52
C LYS A 150 -6.35 -13.78 -14.05
N LEU A 151 -6.58 -12.67 -13.35
CA LEU A 151 -7.01 -12.67 -11.95
C LEU A 151 -8.36 -13.40 -11.78
N ARG A 152 -9.31 -13.15 -12.67
CA ARG A 152 -10.62 -13.84 -12.68
C ARG A 152 -10.50 -15.32 -12.96
N ALA A 153 -9.64 -15.73 -13.91
CA ALA A 153 -9.38 -17.13 -14.18
C ALA A 153 -8.80 -17.88 -12.96
N ILE A 154 -7.90 -17.24 -12.22
CA ILE A 154 -7.35 -17.82 -10.99
C ILE A 154 -8.43 -17.93 -9.89
N VAL A 155 -9.28 -16.93 -9.72
CA VAL A 155 -10.40 -17.00 -8.76
C VAL A 155 -11.37 -18.11 -9.12
N GLU A 156 -11.69 -18.28 -10.40
CA GLU A 156 -12.52 -19.37 -10.90
C GLU A 156 -11.90 -20.76 -10.62
N LEU A 157 -10.58 -20.85 -10.80
CA LEU A 157 -9.85 -22.09 -10.53
C LEU A 157 -9.81 -22.47 -9.04
N ILE A 158 -9.66 -21.48 -8.15
CA ILE A 158 -9.69 -21.71 -6.69
C ILE A 158 -11.11 -22.08 -6.26
N GLY A 159 -12.10 -21.39 -6.81
CA GLY A 159 -13.51 -21.63 -6.54
C GLY A 159 -14.10 -20.79 -5.42
N MET A 160 -15.41 -20.59 -5.49
CA MET A 160 -16.19 -19.77 -4.55
C MET A 160 -16.21 -20.40 -3.14
N GLU A 161 -16.21 -21.73 -3.02
CA GLU A 161 -16.26 -22.41 -1.72
C GLU A 161 -15.04 -22.08 -0.86
N GLU A 162 -13.86 -21.96 -1.47
CA GLU A 162 -12.62 -21.62 -0.76
C GLU A 162 -12.49 -20.11 -0.51
N LEU A 163 -12.88 -19.29 -1.49
CA LEU A 163 -12.65 -17.84 -1.45
C LEU A 163 -13.79 -17.05 -0.80
N GLY A 164 -15.01 -17.57 -0.81
CA GLY A 164 -16.20 -16.87 -0.32
C GLY A 164 -16.74 -15.78 -1.27
N PHE A 165 -16.20 -15.69 -2.50
CA PHE A 165 -16.66 -14.72 -3.52
C PHE A 165 -16.48 -15.30 -4.95
N HIS A 166 -17.27 -14.77 -5.91
CA HIS A 166 -17.25 -15.19 -7.29
C HIS A 166 -16.20 -14.41 -8.12
N LYS A 167 -15.77 -14.98 -9.28
CA LYS A 167 -14.82 -14.31 -10.19
C LYS A 167 -15.27 -12.94 -10.67
N ASP A 168 -16.59 -12.71 -10.75
CA ASP A 168 -17.14 -11.43 -11.21
C ASP A 168 -17.07 -10.33 -10.14
N ASP A 169 -16.93 -10.71 -8.87
CA ASP A 169 -16.77 -9.79 -7.75
C ASP A 169 -15.36 -9.23 -7.66
N ILE A 170 -14.37 -9.87 -8.33
CA ILE A 170 -12.99 -9.43 -8.31
C ILE A 170 -12.64 -8.58 -9.52
N GLY A 171 -11.92 -7.50 -9.23
CA GLY A 171 -11.31 -6.61 -10.20
C GLY A 171 -9.97 -6.09 -9.74
N LEU A 172 -9.33 -5.25 -10.55
CA LEU A 172 -8.04 -4.65 -10.16
C LEU A 172 -8.17 -3.68 -8.99
N HIS A 173 -9.37 -3.15 -8.75
CA HIS A 173 -9.65 -2.35 -7.56
C HIS A 173 -9.57 -3.19 -6.29
N SER A 174 -9.90 -4.48 -6.37
CA SER A 174 -9.80 -5.43 -5.26
C SER A 174 -8.36 -5.61 -4.75
N ILE A 175 -7.34 -5.38 -5.57
CA ILE A 175 -5.94 -5.36 -5.13
C ILE A 175 -5.71 -4.22 -4.14
N ARG A 176 -6.23 -3.03 -4.45
CA ARG A 176 -6.12 -1.87 -3.58
C ARG A 176 -6.92 -2.02 -2.29
N SER A 177 -8.19 -2.43 -2.40
CA SER A 177 -9.05 -2.65 -1.24
C SER A 177 -8.57 -3.82 -0.39
N GLY A 178 -8.10 -4.90 -1.02
CA GLY A 178 -7.50 -6.05 -0.32
C GLY A 178 -6.22 -5.70 0.43
N GLY A 179 -5.37 -4.81 -0.11
CA GLY A 179 -4.22 -4.26 0.61
C GLY A 179 -4.63 -3.45 1.83
N ALA A 180 -5.64 -2.57 1.70
CA ALA A 180 -6.19 -1.79 2.80
C ALA A 180 -6.79 -2.70 3.90
N MET A 181 -7.56 -3.71 3.48
CA MET A 181 -8.15 -4.69 4.37
C MET A 181 -7.08 -5.50 5.12
N ALA A 182 -6.05 -5.97 4.42
CA ALA A 182 -4.95 -6.71 5.05
C ALA A 182 -4.22 -5.88 6.12
N MET A 183 -3.96 -4.60 5.84
CA MET A 183 -3.39 -3.66 6.82
C MET A 183 -4.33 -3.46 8.01
N PHE A 184 -5.63 -3.29 7.77
CA PHE A 184 -6.61 -3.10 8.83
C PHE A 184 -6.69 -4.35 9.73
N LEU A 185 -6.80 -5.54 9.15
CA LEU A 185 -6.86 -6.81 9.89
C LEU A 185 -5.57 -7.12 10.66
N SER A 186 -4.43 -6.58 10.23
CA SER A 186 -3.15 -6.69 10.96
C SER A 186 -3.02 -5.69 12.11
N GLY A 187 -4.05 -4.87 12.39
CA GLY A 187 -4.02 -3.86 13.44
C GLY A 187 -3.28 -2.58 13.06
N THR A 188 -2.94 -2.38 11.79
CA THR A 188 -2.29 -1.14 11.34
C THR A 188 -3.20 0.05 11.60
N ALA A 189 -2.66 1.09 12.24
CA ALA A 189 -3.42 2.30 12.54
C ALA A 189 -4.01 2.94 11.27
N VAL A 190 -5.27 3.37 11.37
CA VAL A 190 -6.04 3.95 10.24
C VAL A 190 -5.29 5.06 9.52
N ILE A 191 -4.61 5.95 10.28
CA ILE A 191 -3.83 7.04 9.69
C ILE A 191 -2.66 6.53 8.81
N ILE A 192 -2.06 5.40 9.19
CA ILE A 192 -0.98 4.77 8.42
C ILE A 192 -1.56 4.15 7.15
N ILE A 193 -2.72 3.45 7.25
CA ILE A 193 -3.43 2.90 6.09
C ILE A 193 -3.77 4.00 5.10
N MET A 194 -4.34 5.12 5.59
CA MET A 194 -4.65 6.29 4.76
C MET A 194 -3.40 6.86 4.07
N ARG A 195 -2.28 6.93 4.78
CA ARG A 195 -1.02 7.42 4.23
C ARG A 195 -0.47 6.50 3.14
N ILE A 196 -0.42 5.19 3.39
CA ILE A 196 0.06 4.19 2.42
C ILE A 196 -0.82 4.18 1.18
N GLY A 197 -2.13 4.10 1.36
CA GLY A 197 -3.09 4.12 0.26
C GLY A 197 -3.29 5.50 -0.38
N ARG A 198 -2.71 6.55 0.21
CA ARG A 198 -2.80 7.92 -0.31
C ARG A 198 -4.26 8.41 -0.41
N TRP A 199 -5.07 8.05 0.59
CA TRP A 199 -6.43 8.58 0.75
C TRP A 199 -6.39 9.95 1.43
N SER A 200 -7.20 10.87 0.92
CA SER A 200 -7.37 12.20 1.51
C SER A 200 -8.61 12.32 2.40
N SER A 201 -9.44 11.27 2.41
CA SER A 201 -10.68 11.19 3.17
C SER A 201 -10.87 9.77 3.70
N GLU A 202 -11.88 9.57 4.51
CA GLU A 202 -12.27 8.27 5.06
C GLU A 202 -12.87 7.31 4.00
N ALA A 203 -12.77 7.64 2.70
CA ALA A 203 -13.30 6.81 1.62
C ALA A 203 -12.76 5.36 1.62
N PHE A 204 -11.62 5.09 2.28
CA PHE A 204 -11.15 3.71 2.43
C PHE A 204 -12.00 2.90 3.42
N LEU A 205 -12.73 3.56 4.34
CA LEU A 205 -13.63 2.88 5.29
C LEU A 205 -14.74 2.12 4.57
N GLU A 206 -15.13 2.54 3.35
CA GLU A 206 -16.07 1.78 2.53
C GLU A 206 -15.58 0.36 2.23
N TYR A 207 -14.25 0.15 2.18
CA TYR A 207 -13.66 -1.18 1.92
C TYR A 207 -13.61 -2.09 3.14
N ILE A 208 -13.78 -1.54 4.34
CA ILE A 208 -13.69 -2.28 5.61
C ILE A 208 -14.98 -2.18 6.42
N ARG A 209 -16.04 -1.58 5.85
CA ARG A 209 -17.30 -1.28 6.57
C ARG A 209 -17.89 -2.52 7.24
N GLU A 210 -18.01 -3.62 6.52
CA GLU A 210 -18.59 -4.86 7.05
C GLU A 210 -17.78 -5.46 8.19
N GLN A 211 -16.47 -5.25 8.20
CA GLN A 211 -15.57 -5.76 9.23
C GLN A 211 -15.49 -4.84 10.45
N ILE A 212 -15.88 -3.56 10.33
CA ILE A 212 -15.88 -2.61 11.46
C ILE A 212 -16.77 -3.13 12.57
N GLU A 213 -17.94 -3.66 12.24
CA GLU A 213 -18.89 -4.19 13.22
C GLU A 213 -18.27 -5.31 14.06
N SER A 214 -17.55 -6.24 13.44
CA SER A 214 -16.87 -7.33 14.16
C SER A 214 -15.73 -6.81 15.05
N PHE A 215 -15.08 -5.70 14.69
CA PHE A 215 -14.01 -5.10 15.48
C PHE A 215 -14.50 -4.26 16.66
N THR A 216 -15.79 -3.88 16.69
CA THR A 216 -16.39 -3.22 17.86
C THR A 216 -16.66 -4.20 19.00
N ALA A 217 -16.68 -5.51 18.72
CA ALA A 217 -16.79 -6.52 19.76
C ALA A 217 -15.66 -6.37 20.80
N GLY A 218 -16.02 -6.24 22.06
CA GLY A 218 -15.09 -6.06 23.17
C GLY A 218 -14.48 -4.65 23.30
N VAL A 219 -14.79 -3.68 22.43
CA VAL A 219 -14.30 -2.29 22.59
C VAL A 219 -14.74 -1.72 23.94
N SER A 220 -16.03 -1.88 24.28
CA SER A 220 -16.57 -1.39 25.57
C SER A 220 -15.82 -1.97 26.77
N GLN A 221 -15.49 -3.27 26.72
CA GLN A 221 -14.70 -3.92 27.78
C GLN A 221 -13.29 -3.34 27.86
N ARG A 222 -12.60 -3.18 26.73
CA ARG A 222 -11.26 -2.55 26.69
C ARG A 222 -11.27 -1.10 27.17
N MET A 223 -12.35 -0.35 26.97
CA MET A 223 -12.48 1.00 27.49
C MET A 223 -12.48 1.03 29.02
N LEU A 224 -13.00 -0.01 29.68
CA LEU A 224 -13.00 -0.13 31.14
C LEU A 224 -11.61 -0.48 31.71
N GLU A 225 -10.74 -1.08 30.92
CA GLU A 225 -9.37 -1.43 31.31
C GLU A 225 -8.45 -0.21 31.44
N TYR A 226 -8.85 0.93 30.85
CA TYR A 226 -8.14 2.21 30.89
C TYR A 226 -8.85 3.21 31.82
N GLU A 227 -8.90 2.91 33.13
CA GLU A 227 -9.57 3.77 34.11
C GLU A 227 -8.89 5.14 34.33
N ALA A 228 -7.70 5.35 33.81
CA ALA A 228 -6.94 6.55 34.14
C ALA A 228 -6.32 7.23 32.92
N PHE A 229 -7.10 8.01 32.19
CA PHE A 229 -6.58 8.96 31.19
C PHE A 229 -5.53 9.95 31.75
N PHE A 230 -5.45 10.11 33.06
CA PHE A 230 -4.59 11.09 33.72
C PHE A 230 -3.32 10.48 34.36
N ASN A 231 -3.17 9.14 34.40
CA ASN A 231 -2.04 8.46 35.02
C ASN A 231 -0.97 7.96 34.05
N LEU A 232 -0.99 8.39 32.79
CA LEU A 232 0.02 8.01 31.79
C LEU A 232 1.43 8.56 32.08
N SER A 233 1.59 9.42 33.09
CA SER A 233 2.88 10.03 33.44
C SER A 233 3.74 9.21 34.38
N ASN A 234 3.26 8.10 34.99
CA ASN A 234 3.96 7.41 36.10
C ASN A 234 4.16 5.90 35.91
N THR A 235 4.00 5.34 34.73
CA THR A 235 4.39 3.96 34.44
C THR A 235 5.70 3.90 33.67
N GLU A 236 6.81 4.06 34.39
CA GLU A 236 8.07 3.48 33.96
C GLU A 236 7.94 1.97 34.02
N GLY A 237 8.03 1.34 32.83
CA GLY A 237 8.41 -0.05 32.65
C GLY A 237 7.36 -1.10 33.00
N THR A 238 6.69 -1.56 32.00
CA THR A 238 6.44 -2.94 31.56
C THR A 238 5.23 -2.95 30.58
N ALA A 239 5.41 -2.39 29.42
CA ALA A 239 4.55 -2.73 28.29
C ALA A 239 5.38 -3.60 27.36
N THR A 240 5.09 -4.89 27.32
CA THR A 240 5.52 -5.76 26.23
C THR A 240 4.80 -5.31 24.99
N ASN A 241 5.39 -4.34 24.31
CA ASN A 241 4.89 -3.78 23.07
C ASN A 241 5.27 -4.68 21.92
N ASN A 242 4.29 -5.39 21.38
CA ASN A 242 4.30 -5.82 19.99
C ASN A 242 3.90 -4.66 19.06
N VAL A 243 4.58 -3.54 19.17
CA VAL A 243 4.60 -2.50 18.15
C VAL A 243 6.05 -2.42 17.70
N GLY A 244 6.32 -2.89 16.48
CA GLY A 244 7.64 -2.80 15.89
C GLY A 244 8.15 -1.36 16.01
N ALA A 245 9.27 -1.20 16.71
CA ALA A 245 9.91 0.07 16.92
C ALA A 245 10.24 0.71 15.56
N ILE A 246 9.61 1.85 15.29
CA ILE A 246 10.12 2.80 14.33
C ILE A 246 11.25 3.51 15.07
N GLU A 247 12.49 3.11 14.83
CA GLU A 247 13.65 3.89 15.25
C GLU A 247 13.55 5.25 14.54
N ALA A 248 13.20 6.27 15.31
CA ALA A 248 13.39 7.65 14.92
C ALA A 248 14.89 7.93 15.02
N GLU A 249 15.52 8.32 13.91
CA GLU A 249 16.86 8.90 13.92
C GLU A 249 16.90 10.03 14.95
N ALA A 250 17.85 9.97 15.87
CA ALA A 250 18.10 11.00 16.87
C ALA A 250 18.35 12.34 16.17
N PRO A 251 17.72 13.44 16.61
CA PRO A 251 18.01 14.76 16.06
C PRO A 251 19.40 15.19 16.49
N ASN A 252 20.14 15.70 15.51
CA ASN A 252 21.45 16.32 15.66
C ASN A 252 21.37 17.46 16.69
N GLU A 253 22.24 17.40 17.71
CA GLU A 253 22.31 18.38 18.81
C GLU A 253 22.86 19.73 18.35
N ASN A 254 22.14 20.49 17.54
CA ASN A 254 22.38 21.93 17.33
C ASN A 254 21.21 22.57 16.54
N GLY A 255 20.07 22.68 17.18
CA GLY A 255 18.93 23.43 16.68
C GLY A 255 18.15 24.09 17.83
N PRO A 256 17.46 25.22 17.60
CA PRO A 256 16.85 26.00 18.67
C PRO A 256 15.71 25.27 19.38
N GLU A 257 15.59 25.57 20.67
CA GLU A 257 14.71 25.01 21.67
C GLU A 257 13.29 24.64 21.17
N SER A 258 12.92 23.38 21.43
CA SER A 258 11.57 22.87 21.17
C SER A 258 10.57 23.48 22.17
N VAL A 259 9.63 24.24 21.65
CA VAL A 259 8.44 24.71 22.39
C VAL A 259 7.51 23.51 22.64
N PRO A 260 7.09 23.19 23.86
CA PRO A 260 6.20 22.07 24.13
C PRO A 260 4.82 22.33 23.54
N PHE A 261 4.33 21.35 22.75
CA PHE A 261 3.02 21.38 22.14
C PHE A 261 1.94 21.24 23.22
N ARG A 262 1.34 22.37 23.62
CA ARG A 262 0.19 22.39 24.53
C ARG A 262 -1.09 22.24 23.70
N VAL A 263 -1.79 21.11 23.83
CA VAL A 263 -3.14 20.96 23.29
C VAL A 263 -4.11 21.72 24.18
N HIS A 264 -4.63 22.84 23.68
CA HIS A 264 -5.74 23.55 24.30
C HIS A 264 -7.06 22.89 23.87
N PHE A 265 -7.72 22.23 24.79
CA PHE A 265 -9.14 21.92 24.65
C PHE A 265 -9.96 23.17 25.02
N SER A 266 -10.45 23.89 24.01
CA SER A 266 -11.49 24.88 24.22
C SER A 266 -12.82 24.15 24.45
N SER A 267 -13.44 24.39 25.59
CA SER A 267 -14.76 23.91 25.96
C SER A 267 -15.80 24.42 24.96
N LEU A 268 -16.38 23.54 24.15
CA LEU A 268 -17.58 23.83 23.39
C LEU A 268 -18.75 23.95 24.36
N ALA A 269 -19.12 25.19 24.69
CA ALA A 269 -20.34 25.53 25.40
C ALA A 269 -21.54 25.11 24.57
N LEU A 270 -22.40 24.26 25.14
CA LEU A 270 -23.71 23.92 24.67
C LEU A 270 -24.56 25.19 24.58
N GLY A 271 -24.70 25.74 23.36
CA GLY A 271 -25.65 26.81 23.07
C GLY A 271 -27.08 26.27 23.12
N ARG A 272 -27.85 26.68 24.13
CA ARG A 272 -29.29 26.53 24.22
C ARG A 272 -29.94 27.17 22.98
N ARG A 273 -30.74 26.41 22.23
CA ARG A 273 -31.71 26.96 21.30
C ARG A 273 -32.79 27.63 22.08
N SER A 274 -32.94 28.95 21.95
CA SER A 274 -34.13 29.69 22.31
C SER A 274 -35.14 29.56 21.20
N GLU A 275 -36.30 29.05 21.53
CA GLU A 275 -37.52 29.18 20.73
C GLU A 275 -37.88 30.67 20.60
N GLY A 276 -38.15 31.08 19.39
CA GLY A 276 -38.63 32.42 19.03
C GLY A 276 -39.64 32.36 17.89
N SER A 277 -40.86 32.31 18.28
CA SER A 277 -42.15 32.53 17.70
C SER A 277 -42.30 33.68 16.69
N ARG A 278 -43.14 33.45 15.65
CA ARG A 278 -44.05 34.41 14.92
C ARG A 278 -43.35 35.35 13.91
N ARG A 279 -43.66 35.30 12.68
CA ARG A 279 -44.91 35.60 11.91
C ARG A 279 -44.72 35.20 10.46
#